data_37dd058d9b4c5559cc2ab2c8b268852e
#
_entry.id   37dd058d9b4c5559cc2ab2c8b268852e
#
_cell.length_a   1.000
_cell.length_b   1.000
_cell.length_c   1.000
_cell.angle_alpha   90.00
_cell.angle_beta   90.00
_cell.angle_gamma   90.00
#
_symmetry.space_group_name_H-M   'P 1'
#
loop_
_entity.id
_entity.type
_entity.pdbx_description
1 polymer ?
#
loop_
_entity_poly.entity_id
_entity_poly.type
_entity_poly.pdbx_seq_one_letter_code
_entity_poly.pdbx_strand_id
1 'polypeptide(L)'
;MIVQSKNLKSQNTKFCMVRFGNVINSSGSVIPLFRKQIAAGGPVTITHKKVTRFFMTIAEASSLVIQAGEFAEGGDVFILDMGEQVRIFDLAEKLIYLSGRNITADDNGEGIQIQEIGLRPGEKLYEELLISGKELKTPNNKIFKSNEDFPSDEVLVNAIDDLKEKIENNDIAGIKNILKNLIEGFSEV
;
A
#
# COMPACT_ATOMS: atom_id res chain seq x y z
N MET A 1 10.82 -11.35 -0.82
CA MET A 1 11.23 -12.73 -0.50
C MET A 1 10.88 -13.73 -1.59
N ILE A 2 9.61 -14.11 -1.84
CA ILE A 2 9.23 -15.16 -2.85
C ILE A 2 9.73 -14.82 -4.26
N VAL A 3 9.53 -13.58 -4.72
CA VAL A 3 10.01 -13.12 -6.04
C VAL A 3 11.53 -13.16 -6.14
N GLN A 4 12.23 -12.75 -5.09
CA GLN A 4 13.69 -12.77 -5.00
C GLN A 4 14.23 -14.21 -5.05
N SER A 5 13.64 -15.12 -4.26
CA SER A 5 13.96 -16.55 -4.26
C SER A 5 13.72 -17.21 -5.63
N LYS A 6 12.59 -16.90 -6.29
CA LYS A 6 12.30 -17.43 -7.63
C LYS A 6 13.26 -16.93 -8.68
N ASN A 7 13.77 -15.71 -8.55
CA ASN A 7 14.76 -15.17 -9.46
C ASN A 7 16.07 -15.98 -9.42
N LEU A 8 16.51 -16.44 -8.24
CA LEU A 8 17.71 -17.28 -8.10
C LEU A 8 17.64 -18.57 -8.89
N LYS A 9 16.42 -19.10 -9.14
CA LYS A 9 16.18 -20.34 -9.89
C LYS A 9 15.88 -20.12 -11.37
N SER A 10 15.68 -18.87 -11.80
CA SER A 10 15.35 -18.54 -13.18
C SER A 10 16.61 -18.31 -14.00
N GLN A 11 16.71 -18.95 -15.17
CA GLN A 11 17.81 -18.73 -16.12
C GLN A 11 17.50 -17.66 -17.17
N ASN A 12 16.22 -17.50 -17.53
CA ASN A 12 15.82 -16.68 -18.68
C ASN A 12 14.85 -15.54 -18.33
N THR A 13 14.35 -15.50 -17.11
CA THR A 13 13.38 -14.48 -16.69
C THR A 13 13.90 -13.75 -15.46
N LYS A 14 13.95 -12.44 -15.55
CA LYS A 14 14.25 -11.57 -14.38
C LYS A 14 12.94 -11.25 -13.66
N PHE A 15 12.85 -11.63 -12.40
CA PHE A 15 11.75 -11.26 -11.54
C PHE A 15 12.13 -10.05 -10.69
N CYS A 16 11.29 -9.04 -10.68
CA CYS A 16 11.43 -7.88 -9.81
C CYS A 16 10.08 -7.49 -9.21
N MET A 17 10.12 -6.66 -8.20
CA MET A 17 8.94 -6.13 -7.52
C MET A 17 9.00 -4.60 -7.52
N VAL A 18 7.83 -3.95 -7.61
CA VAL A 18 7.71 -2.50 -7.47
C VAL A 18 6.70 -2.20 -6.37
N ARG A 19 7.12 -1.42 -5.37
CA ARG A 19 6.29 -0.94 -4.27
C ARG A 19 5.92 0.51 -4.49
N PHE A 20 4.65 0.82 -4.39
CA PHE A 20 4.13 2.19 -4.44
C PHE A 20 2.82 2.29 -3.65
N GLY A 21 2.42 3.51 -3.31
CA GLY A 21 1.21 3.76 -2.54
C GLY A 21 -0.06 3.72 -3.39
N ASN A 22 -1.03 4.56 -3.05
CA ASN A 22 -2.34 4.52 -3.67
C ASN A 22 -2.32 5.11 -5.09
N VAL A 23 -3.10 4.52 -5.98
CA VAL A 23 -3.29 5.02 -7.34
C VAL A 23 -4.66 5.68 -7.47
N ILE A 24 -4.66 6.94 -7.92
CA ILE A 24 -5.88 7.74 -8.09
C ILE A 24 -6.85 7.05 -9.06
N ASN A 25 -8.12 6.97 -8.67
CA ASN A 25 -9.21 6.36 -9.45
C ASN A 25 -9.04 4.85 -9.75
N SER A 26 -8.17 4.14 -9.03
CA SER A 26 -8.14 2.69 -9.11
C SER A 26 -9.45 2.09 -8.58
N SER A 27 -9.80 0.88 -9.07
CA SER A 27 -11.03 0.18 -8.66
C SER A 27 -11.04 -0.05 -7.15
N GLY A 28 -12.15 0.27 -6.48
CA GLY A 28 -12.29 0.13 -5.03
C GLY A 28 -11.53 1.14 -4.19
N SER A 29 -10.90 2.16 -4.80
CA SER A 29 -10.16 3.18 -4.08
C SER A 29 -11.07 4.24 -3.43
N VAL A 30 -10.47 5.05 -2.56
CA VAL A 30 -11.18 6.04 -1.74
C VAL A 30 -11.90 7.12 -2.57
N ILE A 31 -11.35 7.56 -3.70
CA ILE A 31 -11.96 8.62 -4.52
C ILE A 31 -13.29 8.17 -5.16
N PRO A 32 -13.39 7.01 -5.84
CA PRO A 32 -14.67 6.47 -6.30
C PRO A 32 -15.68 6.28 -5.17
N LEU A 33 -15.24 5.83 -3.99
CA LEU A 33 -16.11 5.69 -2.82
C LEU A 33 -16.69 7.04 -2.40
N PHE A 34 -15.85 8.06 -2.22
CA PHE A 34 -16.29 9.40 -1.83
C PHE A 34 -17.24 10.02 -2.85
N ARG A 35 -16.94 9.90 -4.15
CA ARG A 35 -17.85 10.37 -5.20
C ARG A 35 -19.22 9.72 -5.13
N LYS A 36 -19.28 8.39 -4.88
CA LYS A 36 -20.54 7.66 -4.71
C LYS A 36 -21.31 8.16 -3.47
N GLN A 37 -20.63 8.37 -2.35
CA GLN A 37 -21.23 8.88 -1.13
C GLN A 37 -21.77 10.31 -1.30
N ILE A 38 -20.99 11.19 -1.93
CA ILE A 38 -21.40 12.56 -2.23
C ILE A 38 -22.62 12.59 -3.16
N ALA A 39 -22.65 11.76 -4.19
CA ALA A 39 -23.79 11.65 -5.11
C ALA A 39 -25.06 11.15 -4.42
N ALA A 40 -24.91 10.31 -3.39
CA ALA A 40 -26.02 9.83 -2.56
C ALA A 40 -26.52 10.84 -1.50
N GLY A 41 -25.86 12.01 -1.36
CA GLY A 41 -26.20 13.00 -0.35
C GLY A 41 -25.38 12.89 0.96
N GLY A 42 -24.39 12.00 1.02
CA GLY A 42 -23.56 11.75 2.18
C GLY A 42 -24.08 10.65 3.12
N PRO A 43 -23.47 10.47 4.30
CA PRO A 43 -22.20 11.11 4.69
C PRO A 43 -21.01 10.56 3.90
N VAL A 44 -19.92 11.35 3.82
CA VAL A 44 -18.61 10.84 3.39
C VAL A 44 -17.93 10.23 4.60
N THR A 45 -17.54 8.96 4.50
CA THR A 45 -16.94 8.23 5.62
C THR A 45 -15.42 8.16 5.50
N ILE A 46 -14.72 8.53 6.57
CA ILE A 46 -13.27 8.38 6.72
C ILE A 46 -12.96 7.50 7.92
N THR A 47 -11.82 6.81 7.90
CA THR A 47 -11.45 5.95 9.03
C THR A 47 -10.89 6.74 10.20
N HIS A 48 -10.10 7.79 9.95
CA HIS A 48 -9.62 8.70 10.97
C HIS A 48 -9.14 10.03 10.35
N LYS A 49 -9.34 11.16 11.01
CA LYS A 49 -8.98 12.51 10.51
C LYS A 49 -7.48 12.69 10.22
N LYS A 50 -6.61 11.96 10.89
CA LYS A 50 -5.16 12.06 10.74
C LYS A 50 -4.58 11.09 9.71
N VAL A 51 -5.38 10.23 9.09
CA VAL A 51 -4.89 9.27 8.10
C VAL A 51 -4.33 10.01 6.89
N THR A 52 -3.10 9.69 6.56
CA THR A 52 -2.44 10.18 5.33
C THR A 52 -2.12 9.02 4.41
N ARG A 53 -2.13 9.26 3.10
CA ARG A 53 -1.74 8.31 2.07
C ARG A 53 -0.97 9.01 0.98
N PHE A 54 -0.10 8.26 0.32
CA PHE A 54 0.54 8.72 -0.91
C PHE A 54 -0.38 8.43 -2.10
N PHE A 55 -0.35 9.31 -3.08
CA PHE A 55 -1.14 9.17 -4.29
C PHE A 55 -0.32 9.42 -5.55
N MET A 56 -0.61 8.65 -6.58
CA MET A 56 -0.01 8.74 -7.90
C MET A 56 -1.09 8.50 -8.97
N THR A 57 -0.94 9.05 -10.15
CA THR A 57 -1.85 8.76 -11.26
C THR A 57 -1.57 7.37 -11.85
N ILE A 58 -2.58 6.79 -12.52
CA ILE A 58 -2.42 5.49 -13.21
C ILE A 58 -1.31 5.60 -14.28
N ALA A 59 -1.29 6.68 -15.05
CA ALA A 59 -0.31 6.90 -16.11
C ALA A 59 1.13 6.96 -15.54
N GLU A 60 1.32 7.70 -14.44
CA GLU A 60 2.61 7.81 -13.77
C GLU A 60 3.05 6.46 -13.20
N ALA A 61 2.18 5.76 -12.46
CA ALA A 61 2.48 4.44 -11.90
C ALA A 61 2.88 3.45 -12.99
N SER A 62 2.09 3.37 -14.08
CA SER A 62 2.36 2.45 -15.19
C SER A 62 3.70 2.76 -15.87
N SER A 63 3.99 4.03 -16.13
CA SER A 63 5.25 4.45 -16.74
C SER A 63 6.46 4.08 -15.86
N LEU A 64 6.37 4.35 -14.55
CA LEU A 64 7.47 4.06 -13.61
C LEU A 64 7.66 2.55 -13.40
N VAL A 65 6.57 1.75 -13.40
CA VAL A 65 6.67 0.28 -13.34
C VAL A 65 7.39 -0.29 -14.56
N ILE A 66 7.08 0.20 -15.77
CA ILE A 66 7.78 -0.23 -16.99
C ILE A 66 9.28 0.12 -16.93
N GLN A 67 9.60 1.33 -16.48
CA GLN A 67 10.99 1.77 -16.34
C GLN A 67 11.74 0.98 -15.25
N ALA A 68 11.09 0.67 -14.12
CA ALA A 68 11.67 -0.20 -13.09
C ALA A 68 12.00 -1.60 -13.66
N GLY A 69 11.14 -2.14 -14.54
CA GLY A 69 11.40 -3.39 -15.24
C GLY A 69 12.64 -3.34 -16.13
N GLU A 70 12.90 -2.21 -16.79
CA GLU A 70 14.12 -2.00 -17.59
C GLU A 70 15.39 -1.97 -16.72
N PHE A 71 15.31 -1.42 -15.51
CA PHE A 71 16.43 -1.38 -14.58
C PHE A 71 16.65 -2.71 -13.85
N ALA A 72 15.74 -3.67 -14.00
CA ALA A 72 15.80 -4.92 -13.24
C ALA A 72 16.97 -5.81 -13.68
N GLU A 73 17.77 -6.21 -12.72
CA GLU A 73 18.85 -7.19 -12.87
C GLU A 73 18.40 -8.58 -12.43
N GLY A 74 17.36 -8.63 -11.58
CA GLY A 74 16.72 -9.82 -11.04
C GLY A 74 16.74 -9.88 -9.52
N GLY A 75 15.59 -10.21 -8.93
CA GLY A 75 15.38 -10.21 -7.48
C GLY A 75 15.25 -8.81 -6.87
N ASP A 76 15.19 -7.79 -7.70
CA ASP A 76 15.14 -6.40 -7.25
C ASP A 76 13.78 -6.03 -6.67
N VAL A 77 13.81 -5.20 -5.64
CA VAL A 77 12.64 -4.53 -5.09
C VAL A 77 12.81 -3.03 -5.34
N PHE A 78 11.95 -2.48 -6.18
CA PHE A 78 11.92 -1.05 -6.45
C PHE A 78 10.87 -0.35 -5.61
N ILE A 79 11.14 0.90 -5.23
CA ILE A 79 10.23 1.77 -4.49
C ILE A 79 10.06 3.03 -5.31
N LEU A 80 8.80 3.42 -5.56
CA LEU A 80 8.52 4.66 -6.27
C LEU A 80 8.42 5.84 -5.30
N ASP A 81 9.05 6.95 -5.66
CA ASP A 81 8.83 8.20 -4.97
C ASP A 81 7.42 8.72 -5.27
N MET A 82 6.62 8.79 -4.23
CA MET A 82 5.22 9.21 -4.31
C MET A 82 5.03 10.69 -3.97
N GLY A 83 6.12 11.42 -3.69
CA GLY A 83 6.07 12.81 -3.25
C GLY A 83 5.48 12.96 -1.84
N GLU A 84 4.59 13.94 -1.65
CA GLU A 84 4.02 14.27 -0.35
C GLU A 84 2.78 13.42 -0.02
N GLN A 85 2.59 13.18 1.26
CA GLN A 85 1.39 12.52 1.77
C GLN A 85 0.20 13.48 1.77
N VAL A 86 -0.96 12.96 1.38
CA VAL A 86 -2.23 13.68 1.39
C VAL A 86 -3.10 13.16 2.53
N ARG A 87 -3.62 14.07 3.36
CA ARG A 87 -4.62 13.70 4.37
C ARG A 87 -5.92 13.29 3.69
N ILE A 88 -6.45 12.14 4.09
CA ILE A 88 -7.72 11.62 3.51
C ILE A 88 -8.89 12.55 3.84
N PHE A 89 -8.85 13.21 4.99
CA PHE A 89 -9.83 14.23 5.37
C PHE A 89 -9.83 15.40 4.38
N ASP A 90 -8.66 15.97 4.04
CA ASP A 90 -8.56 17.10 3.09
C ASP A 90 -8.98 16.71 1.68
N LEU A 91 -8.73 15.44 1.31
CA LEU A 91 -9.20 14.88 0.04
C LEU A 91 -10.74 14.81 0.01
N ALA A 92 -11.37 14.38 1.10
CA ALA A 92 -12.83 14.36 1.25
C ALA A 92 -13.41 15.77 1.12
N GLU A 93 -12.87 16.75 1.86
CA GLU A 93 -13.28 18.15 1.78
C GLU A 93 -13.22 18.69 0.34
N LYS A 94 -12.06 18.50 -0.32
CA LYS A 94 -11.87 18.95 -1.71
C LYS A 94 -12.89 18.34 -2.67
N LEU A 95 -13.20 17.06 -2.53
CA LEU A 95 -14.17 16.39 -3.38
C LEU A 95 -15.60 16.88 -3.15
N ILE A 96 -15.98 17.20 -1.90
CA ILE A 96 -17.27 17.79 -1.58
C ILE A 96 -17.40 19.16 -2.25
N TYR A 97 -16.41 20.05 -2.07
CA TYR A 97 -16.42 21.37 -2.70
C TYR A 97 -16.43 21.31 -4.23
N LEU A 98 -15.63 20.41 -4.84
CA LEU A 98 -15.62 20.20 -6.28
C LEU A 98 -16.96 19.66 -6.84
N SER A 99 -17.80 19.08 -6.00
CA SER A 99 -19.15 18.64 -6.36
C SER A 99 -20.20 19.79 -6.29
N GLY A 100 -19.78 21.00 -5.92
CA GLY A 100 -20.67 22.16 -5.73
C GLY A 100 -21.44 22.10 -4.41
N ARG A 101 -21.02 21.26 -3.45
CA ARG A 101 -21.63 21.14 -2.14
C ARG A 101 -20.74 21.69 -1.04
N ASN A 102 -21.37 22.04 0.10
CA ASN A 102 -20.67 22.50 1.31
C ASN A 102 -20.57 21.34 2.32
N ILE A 103 -19.61 21.48 3.24
CA ILE A 103 -19.51 20.59 4.40
C ILE A 103 -20.48 21.10 5.45
N THR A 104 -21.18 20.19 6.11
CA THR A 104 -22.04 20.52 7.26
C THR A 104 -21.67 19.66 8.46
N ALA A 105 -21.93 20.20 9.66
CA ALA A 105 -21.87 19.43 10.90
C ALA A 105 -23.23 18.79 11.23
N ASP A 106 -24.31 19.28 10.63
CA ASP A 106 -25.67 18.90 10.94
C ASP A 106 -26.34 18.14 9.80
N ASP A 107 -27.30 17.28 10.13
CA ASP A 107 -28.11 16.47 9.18
C ASP A 107 -29.21 17.28 8.47
N ASN A 108 -29.16 18.61 8.51
CA ASN A 108 -30.22 19.52 8.05
C ASN A 108 -30.37 19.67 6.53
N GLY A 109 -29.72 18.82 5.73
CA GLY A 109 -30.01 18.67 4.29
C GLY A 109 -29.28 19.60 3.33
N GLU A 110 -28.56 20.62 3.79
CA GLU A 110 -27.90 21.61 2.92
C GLU A 110 -26.40 21.35 2.65
N GLY A 111 -25.84 20.24 3.16
CA GLY A 111 -24.41 19.94 3.00
C GLY A 111 -24.09 18.45 3.09
N ILE A 112 -22.82 18.14 2.98
CA ILE A 112 -22.29 16.78 3.12
C ILE A 112 -21.54 16.67 4.43
N GLN A 113 -21.94 15.74 5.29
CA GLN A 113 -21.23 15.45 6.54
C GLN A 113 -20.03 14.56 6.26
N ILE A 114 -18.88 14.82 6.95
CA ILE A 114 -17.74 13.89 7.00
C ILE A 114 -17.79 13.15 8.33
N GLN A 115 -17.99 11.84 8.26
CA GLN A 115 -18.12 10.96 9.42
C GLN A 115 -16.85 10.14 9.63
N GLU A 116 -16.32 10.15 10.86
CA GLU A 116 -15.22 9.27 11.26
C GLU A 116 -15.78 7.95 11.78
N ILE A 117 -15.34 6.82 11.16
CA ILE A 117 -15.88 5.48 11.45
C ILE A 117 -14.91 4.58 12.22
N GLY A 118 -13.70 5.08 12.56
CA GLY A 118 -12.65 4.32 13.22
C GLY A 118 -11.71 3.61 12.24
N LEU A 119 -10.48 3.37 12.71
CA LEU A 119 -9.47 2.62 11.96
C LEU A 119 -9.87 1.15 11.84
N ARG A 120 -9.60 0.56 10.69
CA ARG A 120 -9.74 -0.88 10.48
C ARG A 120 -8.61 -1.64 11.18
N PRO A 121 -8.82 -2.91 11.57
CA PRO A 121 -7.72 -3.73 12.07
C PRO A 121 -6.53 -3.74 11.10
N GLY A 122 -5.34 -3.42 11.59
CA GLY A 122 -4.12 -3.34 10.78
C GLY A 122 -3.97 -2.06 9.93
N GLU A 123 -4.92 -1.12 9.98
CA GLU A 123 -4.78 0.14 9.24
C GLU A 123 -3.82 1.10 9.95
N LYS A 124 -2.78 1.54 9.23
CA LYS A 124 -1.83 2.54 9.72
C LYS A 124 -2.37 3.97 9.55
N LEU A 125 -2.13 4.84 10.53
CA LEU A 125 -2.39 6.28 10.39
C LEU A 125 -1.53 6.90 9.28
N TYR A 126 -0.26 6.52 9.24
CA TYR A 126 0.73 7.00 8.29
C TYR A 126 1.30 5.80 7.53
N GLU A 127 1.44 5.93 6.23
CA GLU A 127 2.00 4.89 5.38
C GLU A 127 3.51 5.08 5.23
N GLU A 128 4.26 4.00 5.38
CA GLU A 128 5.71 3.97 5.20
C GLU A 128 6.02 3.25 3.89
N LEU A 129 6.71 3.93 2.98
CA LEU A 129 7.14 3.33 1.71
C LEU A 129 8.52 2.68 1.82
N LEU A 130 9.35 3.20 2.72
CA LEU A 130 10.75 2.80 2.92
C LEU A 130 10.88 2.08 4.26
N ILE A 131 11.38 0.86 4.26
CA ILE A 131 11.53 0.06 5.48
C ILE A 131 12.93 0.21 6.08
N SER A 132 13.99 0.28 5.27
CA SER A 132 15.37 0.20 5.74
C SER A 132 16.16 1.50 5.72
N GLY A 133 15.73 2.50 4.97
CA GLY A 133 16.47 3.76 4.76
C GLY A 133 17.80 3.58 3.99
N LYS A 134 17.99 2.44 3.33
CA LYS A 134 19.22 2.08 2.60
C LYS A 134 18.99 1.98 1.08
N GLU A 135 18.11 2.85 0.56
CA GLU A 135 17.74 2.82 -0.84
C GLU A 135 18.87 3.26 -1.75
N LEU A 136 19.02 2.55 -2.86
CA LEU A 136 19.96 2.92 -3.92
C LEU A 136 19.23 3.74 -4.99
N LYS A 137 19.93 4.76 -5.51
CA LYS A 137 19.42 5.56 -6.62
C LYS A 137 19.47 4.76 -7.92
N THR A 138 18.46 4.96 -8.76
CA THR A 138 18.45 4.48 -10.15
C THR A 138 18.68 5.65 -11.12
N PRO A 139 18.79 5.40 -12.43
CA PRO A 139 18.85 6.47 -13.42
C PRO A 139 17.61 7.38 -13.43
N ASN A 140 16.47 6.92 -12.93
CA ASN A 140 15.28 7.74 -12.73
C ASN A 140 15.18 8.14 -11.24
N ASN A 141 15.15 9.46 -10.98
CA ASN A 141 15.10 10.02 -9.63
C ASN A 141 13.80 9.70 -8.84
N LYS A 142 12.77 9.18 -9.51
CA LYS A 142 11.53 8.71 -8.89
C LYS A 142 11.51 7.21 -8.60
N ILE A 143 12.56 6.47 -8.95
CA ILE A 143 12.67 5.03 -8.75
C ILE A 143 13.89 4.75 -7.88
N PHE A 144 13.67 4.14 -6.72
CA PHE A 144 14.71 3.70 -5.82
C PHE A 144 14.76 2.17 -5.79
N LYS A 145 15.96 1.61 -5.62
CA LYS A 145 16.14 0.17 -5.41
C LYS A 145 16.33 -0.07 -3.91
N SER A 146 15.48 -0.90 -3.33
CA SER A 146 15.60 -1.32 -1.94
C SER A 146 16.74 -2.33 -1.80
N ASN A 147 17.49 -2.22 -0.73
CA ASN A 147 18.56 -3.16 -0.37
C ASN A 147 18.11 -4.00 0.84
N GLU A 148 16.98 -4.69 0.69
CA GLU A 148 16.44 -5.56 1.73
C GLU A 148 17.07 -6.95 1.67
N ASP A 149 17.50 -7.43 2.82
CA ASP A 149 17.90 -8.82 2.97
C ASP A 149 16.67 -9.74 2.85
N PHE A 150 16.87 -10.93 2.33
CA PHE A 150 15.83 -11.95 2.24
C PHE A 150 16.41 -13.34 2.58
N PRO A 151 15.61 -14.23 3.19
CA PRO A 151 16.06 -15.55 3.57
C PRO A 151 16.41 -16.41 2.36
N SER A 152 17.24 -17.42 2.56
CA SER A 152 17.54 -18.42 1.53
C SER A 152 16.25 -19.12 1.06
N ASP A 153 16.29 -19.66 -0.16
CA ASP A 153 15.15 -20.39 -0.71
C ASP A 153 14.70 -21.57 0.17
N GLU A 154 15.65 -22.29 0.78
CA GLU A 154 15.36 -23.39 1.69
C GLU A 154 14.60 -22.93 2.93
N VAL A 155 15.05 -21.86 3.57
CA VAL A 155 14.37 -21.27 4.73
C VAL A 155 12.96 -20.80 4.36
N LEU A 156 12.81 -20.20 3.17
CA LEU A 156 11.51 -19.72 2.72
C LEU A 156 10.54 -20.85 2.39
N VAL A 157 11.01 -21.94 1.73
CA VAL A 157 10.17 -23.10 1.40
C VAL A 157 9.69 -23.77 2.67
N ASN A 158 10.58 -24.03 3.64
CA ASN A 158 10.23 -24.64 4.93
C ASN A 158 9.19 -23.79 5.66
N ALA A 159 9.41 -22.48 5.73
CA ALA A 159 8.46 -21.58 6.38
C ALA A 159 7.09 -21.51 5.69
N ILE A 160 7.03 -21.64 4.36
CA ILE A 160 5.75 -21.71 3.63
C ILE A 160 5.03 -23.03 3.95
N ASP A 161 5.73 -24.14 4.05
CA ASP A 161 5.14 -25.43 4.36
C ASP A 161 4.65 -25.47 5.84
N ASP A 162 5.43 -24.93 6.76
CA ASP A 162 5.00 -24.74 8.15
C ASP A 162 3.75 -23.83 8.24
N LEU A 163 3.71 -22.74 7.47
CA LEU A 163 2.53 -21.88 7.42
C LEU A 163 1.28 -22.62 6.93
N LYS A 164 1.41 -23.47 5.89
CA LYS A 164 0.28 -24.29 5.41
C LYS A 164 -0.25 -25.19 6.52
N GLU A 165 0.65 -25.92 7.22
CA GLU A 165 0.28 -26.77 8.34
C GLU A 165 -0.45 -25.98 9.44
N LYS A 166 0.07 -24.79 9.82
CA LYS A 166 -0.56 -23.95 10.83
C LYS A 166 -1.94 -23.43 10.41
N ILE A 167 -2.12 -23.11 9.10
CA ILE A 167 -3.42 -22.71 8.55
C ILE A 167 -4.43 -23.86 8.61
N GLU A 168 -4.04 -25.07 8.20
CA GLU A 168 -4.91 -26.26 8.27
C GLU A 168 -5.37 -26.57 9.70
N ASN A 169 -4.50 -26.34 10.68
CA ASN A 169 -4.78 -26.54 12.10
C ASN A 169 -5.44 -25.33 12.79
N ASN A 170 -5.74 -24.23 12.08
CA ASN A 170 -6.21 -22.96 12.64
C ASN A 170 -5.33 -22.41 13.77
N ASP A 171 -4.03 -22.68 13.74
CA ASP A 171 -3.05 -22.21 14.73
C ASP A 171 -2.60 -20.78 14.43
N ILE A 172 -3.43 -19.80 14.81
CA ILE A 172 -3.17 -18.37 14.58
C ILE A 172 -1.88 -17.91 15.28
N ALA A 173 -1.60 -18.42 16.48
CA ALA A 173 -0.40 -18.05 17.23
C ALA A 173 0.87 -18.55 16.51
N GLY A 174 0.85 -19.78 16.00
CA GLY A 174 1.93 -20.34 15.18
C GLY A 174 2.16 -19.57 13.90
N ILE A 175 1.09 -19.19 13.19
CA ILE A 175 1.18 -18.35 11.97
C ILE A 175 1.87 -17.01 12.29
N LYS A 176 1.43 -16.31 13.33
CA LYS A 176 2.02 -15.03 13.73
C LYS A 176 3.49 -15.17 14.11
N ASN A 177 3.86 -16.23 14.81
CA ASN A 177 5.24 -16.48 15.20
C ASN A 177 6.15 -16.72 13.99
N ILE A 178 5.71 -17.50 13.01
CA ILE A 178 6.45 -17.71 11.76
C ILE A 178 6.64 -16.38 11.00
N LEU A 179 5.57 -15.58 10.85
CA LEU A 179 5.64 -14.29 10.19
C LEU A 179 6.58 -13.31 10.90
N LYS A 180 6.57 -13.29 12.25
CA LYS A 180 7.45 -12.44 13.06
C LYS A 180 8.92 -12.79 12.89
N ASN A 181 9.24 -14.06 12.70
CA ASN A 181 10.61 -14.52 12.49
C ASN A 181 11.10 -14.29 11.06
N LEU A 182 10.19 -14.23 10.08
CA LEU A 182 10.53 -14.06 8.65
C LEU A 182 10.54 -12.63 8.19
N ILE A 183 9.71 -11.77 8.77
CA ILE A 183 9.44 -10.43 8.26
C ILE A 183 9.96 -9.42 9.26
N GLU A 184 11.02 -8.71 8.89
CA GLU A 184 11.52 -7.59 9.68
C GLU A 184 10.44 -6.52 9.86
N GLY A 185 10.23 -6.05 11.09
CA GLY A 185 9.23 -5.05 11.41
C GLY A 185 7.78 -5.57 11.46
N PHE A 186 7.54 -6.88 11.36
CA PHE A 186 6.21 -7.44 11.61
C PHE A 186 5.80 -7.21 13.05
N SER A 187 4.76 -6.41 13.26
CA SER A 187 4.15 -6.15 14.57
C SER A 187 2.71 -6.69 14.58
N GLU A 188 2.34 -7.27 15.71
CA GLU A 188 0.94 -7.58 15.98
C GLU A 188 0.19 -6.26 16.25
N VAL A 189 -0.84 -5.98 15.46
CA VAL A 189 -1.78 -4.88 15.71
C VAL A 189 -2.98 -5.41 16.45
#